data_2bd98ebf7d7fee50de303b79bae4e5fd
#
_entry.id   2bd98ebf7d7fee50de303b79bae4e5fd
#
_cell.length_a   1.000
_cell.length_b   1.000
_cell.length_c   1.000
_cell.angle_alpha   90.00
_cell.angle_beta   90.00
_cell.angle_gamma   90.00
#
_symmetry.space_group_name_H-M   'P 1'
#
loop_
_entity.id
_entity.type
_entity.pdbx_description
1 polymer ?
#
loop_
_entity_poly.entity_id
_entity_poly.type
_entity_poly.pdbx_seq_one_letter_code
_entity_poly.pdbx_strand_id
1 'polypeptide(L)'
;LVLIAGNLRAVGVLEENLNKISPWHTDVPLLGGLVAMVGGFKAVIFGDASFHRLVYTYDWWAPSRALSILPGQRNTVTPITEFPFWTFLFADLHAHLYAIPFSMTAAGVGLGVVLNFSRLNPAGAAGEHVRAREISSWAMVFVLALIVGALRWINSWDYPPFLLLSAAALIIGERAKEGRFTLRALSIGVMKSAVMGVLSYALFANIASNYSQAYSSVERSDQTTALGDYLSHFGILLFLITGFVLFNLNRTITRTNWVRTMFFGGARRRQPLQTLPVMAALVTAAATMIWAGTFERWGVIALGGVGLIAVILVAARELRSPTPTAPVLLFVYAMLALGLGLSAGVEMFTLEGDVGRMNTVFKFYLHVWMIWGVVAAFGLWYLFAVMRPQEAFLRRAGAINASIVQAPRYAFAAIALLLLALALVYPYFGTRARIHNRFDPSLASTNDGLAFMNSTNIRPESSGHDNVYSAHYDATGVNGEHELRYTRDGINWIREHVQGTPTIMEANGPSYRSLGNRVAIYTGNPAVSGWQFHQEQQRVKFGAAVGARAGKRHGGASRR
;
A
#
# COMPACT_ATOMS: atom_id res chain seq x y z
N LEU A 1 -10.86 2.70 3.30
CA LEU A 1 -9.68 2.12 3.95
C LEU A 1 -8.39 2.41 3.17
N VAL A 2 -8.31 2.09 1.88
CA VAL A 2 -7.07 2.26 1.09
C VAL A 2 -6.48 3.66 1.21
N LEU A 3 -7.29 4.70 1.00
CA LEU A 3 -6.82 6.09 0.86
C LEU A 3 -6.85 6.90 2.15
N ILE A 4 -7.59 6.47 3.19
CA ILE A 4 -7.82 7.29 4.38
C ILE A 4 -7.17 6.68 5.62
N ALA A 5 -6.94 5.36 5.66
CA ALA A 5 -6.38 4.72 6.85
C ALA A 5 -4.89 5.04 7.02
N GLY A 6 -4.51 5.42 8.23
CA GLY A 6 -3.13 5.41 8.72
C GLY A 6 -2.76 4.07 9.35
N ASN A 7 -1.49 3.87 9.63
CA ASN A 7 -0.98 2.68 10.33
C ASN A 7 -0.95 2.88 11.87
N LEU A 8 -0.71 1.81 12.61
CA LEU A 8 -0.63 1.89 14.09
C LEU A 8 0.64 2.59 14.60
N ARG A 9 1.70 2.69 13.79
CA ARG A 9 2.87 3.50 14.15
C ARG A 9 2.49 4.96 14.39
N ALA A 10 1.49 5.46 13.66
CA ALA A 10 0.94 6.80 13.87
C ALA A 10 0.38 7.01 15.29
N VAL A 11 -0.23 5.95 15.86
CA VAL A 11 -0.70 5.96 17.25
C VAL A 11 0.47 5.95 18.22
N GLY A 12 1.52 5.18 17.93
CA GLY A 12 2.75 5.18 18.71
C GLY A 12 3.43 6.55 18.77
N VAL A 13 3.46 7.28 17.65
CA VAL A 13 3.98 8.67 17.63
C VAL A 13 3.13 9.60 18.51
N LEU A 14 1.79 9.45 18.47
CA LEU A 14 0.92 10.21 19.37
C LEU A 14 1.17 9.86 20.84
N GLU A 15 1.31 8.57 21.14
CA GLU A 15 1.66 8.09 22.48
C GLU A 15 2.99 8.70 22.96
N GLU A 16 4.04 8.65 22.15
CA GLU A 16 5.36 9.23 22.46
C GLU A 16 5.24 10.73 22.80
N ASN A 17 4.43 11.48 22.07
CA ASN A 17 4.20 12.89 22.33
C ASN A 17 3.38 13.14 23.61
N LEU A 18 2.35 12.33 23.86
CA LEU A 18 1.56 12.40 25.09
C LEU A 18 2.41 12.04 26.31
N ASN A 19 3.29 11.05 26.20
CA ASN A 19 4.20 10.65 27.27
C ASN A 19 5.16 11.79 27.67
N LYS A 20 5.64 12.58 26.70
CA LYS A 20 6.52 13.73 26.98
C LYS A 20 5.86 14.85 27.78
N ILE A 21 4.54 14.99 27.72
CA ILE A 21 3.77 16.03 28.42
C ILE A 21 3.00 15.49 29.62
N SER A 22 3.02 14.17 29.84
CA SER A 22 2.29 13.53 30.92
C SER A 22 2.93 13.86 32.28
N PRO A 23 2.14 14.26 33.28
CA PRO A 23 2.61 14.34 34.66
C PRO A 23 2.64 12.98 35.35
N TRP A 24 2.14 11.92 34.71
CA TRP A 24 2.02 10.60 35.28
C TRP A 24 2.98 9.62 34.61
N HIS A 25 3.76 8.93 35.41
CA HIS A 25 4.67 7.88 34.98
C HIS A 25 4.59 6.70 35.95
N THR A 26 4.80 5.50 35.45
CA THR A 26 4.89 4.29 36.26
C THR A 26 5.85 3.30 35.60
N ASP A 27 6.63 2.59 36.42
CA ASP A 27 7.56 1.56 35.97
C ASP A 27 6.91 0.17 35.83
N VAL A 28 5.58 0.07 36.04
CA VAL A 28 4.86 -1.20 35.91
C VAL A 28 4.86 -1.62 34.45
N PRO A 29 5.43 -2.78 34.10
CA PRO A 29 5.43 -3.29 32.72
C PRO A 29 4.02 -3.33 32.14
N LEU A 30 3.87 -2.97 30.88
CA LEU A 30 2.61 -2.90 30.11
C LEU A 30 1.64 -1.77 30.52
N LEU A 31 1.78 -1.15 31.70
CA LEU A 31 0.92 -0.06 32.13
C LEU A 31 1.55 1.32 31.93
N GLY A 32 2.89 1.40 31.81
CA GLY A 32 3.62 2.66 31.70
C GLY A 32 3.12 3.55 30.57
N GLY A 33 3.04 3.01 29.36
CA GLY A 33 2.54 3.74 28.19
C GLY A 33 1.08 4.18 28.34
N LEU A 34 0.22 3.32 28.88
CA LEU A 34 -1.20 3.66 29.09
C LEU A 34 -1.36 4.76 30.13
N VAL A 35 -0.68 4.67 31.26
CA VAL A 35 -0.72 5.67 32.34
C VAL A 35 -0.20 7.02 31.84
N ALA A 36 0.94 7.01 31.14
CA ALA A 36 1.52 8.21 30.59
C ALA A 36 0.64 8.83 29.48
N MET A 37 0.02 8.01 28.63
CA MET A 37 -0.91 8.47 27.61
C MET A 37 -2.17 9.13 28.25
N VAL A 38 -2.78 8.49 29.25
CA VAL A 38 -3.92 9.05 29.97
C VAL A 38 -3.55 10.34 30.69
N GLY A 39 -2.37 10.39 31.34
CA GLY A 39 -1.84 11.59 31.96
C GLY A 39 -1.60 12.71 30.96
N GLY A 40 -1.07 12.40 29.78
CA GLY A 40 -0.88 13.34 28.68
C GLY A 40 -2.21 13.91 28.16
N PHE A 41 -3.22 13.07 27.96
CA PHE A 41 -4.57 13.55 27.60
C PHE A 41 -5.19 14.43 28.69
N LYS A 42 -5.04 14.05 29.95
CA LYS A 42 -5.47 14.90 31.07
C LYS A 42 -4.78 16.26 31.04
N ALA A 43 -3.47 16.30 30.84
CA ALA A 43 -2.71 17.54 30.75
C ALA A 43 -3.17 18.44 29.59
N VAL A 44 -3.58 17.86 28.46
CA VAL A 44 -4.10 18.60 27.31
C VAL A 44 -5.53 19.08 27.53
N ILE A 45 -6.41 18.28 28.17
CA ILE A 45 -7.85 18.61 28.31
C ILE A 45 -8.10 19.52 29.51
N PHE A 46 -7.40 19.28 30.61
CA PHE A 46 -7.67 19.91 31.92
C PHE A 46 -6.46 20.64 32.52
N GLY A 47 -5.31 20.64 31.85
CA GLY A 47 -4.06 21.23 32.33
C GLY A 47 -3.56 22.34 31.42
N ASP A 48 -2.30 22.71 31.64
CA ASP A 48 -1.64 23.81 30.90
C ASP A 48 -1.00 23.37 29.58
N ALA A 49 -1.10 22.08 29.20
CA ALA A 49 -0.53 21.59 27.96
C ALA A 49 -1.39 21.99 26.76
N SER A 50 -0.78 22.70 25.82
CA SER A 50 -1.48 23.16 24.62
C SER A 50 -1.77 22.03 23.66
N PHE A 51 -3.05 21.82 23.32
CA PHE A 51 -3.45 20.91 22.24
C PHE A 51 -2.82 21.29 20.91
N HIS A 52 -2.68 22.58 20.67
CA HIS A 52 -1.97 23.12 19.50
C HIS A 52 -0.54 22.57 19.42
N ARG A 53 0.21 22.63 20.53
CA ARG A 53 1.57 22.10 20.58
C ARG A 53 1.59 20.58 20.29
N LEU A 54 0.68 19.79 20.89
CA LEU A 54 0.59 18.36 20.63
C LEU A 54 0.41 18.04 19.14
N VAL A 55 -0.44 18.82 18.46
CA VAL A 55 -0.74 18.62 17.03
C VAL A 55 0.47 18.98 16.16
N TYR A 56 1.09 20.13 16.40
CA TYR A 56 2.13 20.65 15.49
C TYR A 56 3.53 20.07 15.76
N THR A 57 3.76 19.46 16.93
CA THR A 57 4.98 18.68 17.21
C THR A 57 4.85 17.20 16.81
N TYR A 58 3.72 16.79 16.26
CA TYR A 58 3.52 15.42 15.80
C TYR A 58 4.47 15.10 14.65
N ASP A 59 5.30 14.07 14.81
CA ASP A 59 6.18 13.62 13.74
C ASP A 59 5.38 12.91 12.64
N TRP A 60 4.96 13.68 11.64
CA TRP A 60 4.19 13.17 10.49
C TRP A 60 5.02 12.25 9.58
N TRP A 61 6.36 12.27 9.70
CA TRP A 61 7.26 11.45 8.89
C TRP A 61 7.42 10.03 9.43
N ALA A 62 7.52 9.87 10.74
CA ALA A 62 7.80 8.60 11.41
C ALA A 62 6.85 7.44 11.04
N PRO A 63 5.54 7.65 10.80
CA PRO A 63 4.66 6.56 10.36
C PRO A 63 5.05 5.92 9.02
N SER A 64 5.81 6.60 8.18
CA SER A 64 6.37 6.04 6.93
C SER A 64 7.71 5.31 7.13
N ARG A 65 8.14 5.14 8.37
CA ARG A 65 9.37 4.45 8.79
C ARG A 65 9.07 3.48 9.94
N ALA A 66 8.02 2.67 9.75
CA ALA A 66 7.48 1.80 10.79
C ALA A 66 8.38 0.58 11.11
N LEU A 67 9.38 0.29 10.28
CA LEU A 67 10.26 -0.86 10.47
C LEU A 67 11.57 -0.43 11.14
N SER A 68 11.95 -1.13 12.20
CA SER A 68 13.27 -1.01 12.84
C SER A 68 14.31 -1.88 12.12
N ILE A 69 15.58 -1.55 12.37
CA ILE A 69 16.69 -2.39 11.95
C ILE A 69 16.99 -3.38 13.08
N LEU A 70 16.87 -4.66 12.80
CA LEU A 70 17.14 -5.70 13.79
C LEU A 70 18.64 -5.82 14.10
N PRO A 71 19.02 -6.15 15.33
CA PRO A 71 20.42 -6.37 15.70
C PRO A 71 21.11 -7.40 14.81
N GLY A 72 22.34 -7.11 14.39
CA GLY A 72 23.16 -7.99 13.55
C GLY A 72 22.83 -7.95 12.05
N GLN A 73 21.94 -7.08 11.59
CA GLN A 73 21.77 -6.81 10.16
C GLN A 73 22.88 -5.90 9.66
N ARG A 74 23.40 -6.20 8.44
CA ARG A 74 24.56 -5.48 7.88
C ARG A 74 24.24 -4.06 7.42
N ASN A 75 23.01 -3.85 6.96
CA ASN A 75 22.59 -2.55 6.45
C ASN A 75 21.85 -1.76 7.54
N THR A 76 22.22 -0.49 7.67
CA THR A 76 21.68 0.43 8.69
C THR A 76 20.59 1.37 8.14
N VAL A 77 20.17 1.19 6.89
CA VAL A 77 19.13 2.03 6.28
C VAL A 77 17.74 1.51 6.62
N THR A 78 16.96 2.33 7.29
CA THR A 78 15.55 2.02 7.63
C THR A 78 14.71 1.89 6.36
N PRO A 79 14.00 0.77 6.16
CA PRO A 79 13.11 0.61 5.02
C PRO A 79 11.97 1.64 5.03
N ILE A 80 11.56 2.07 3.83
CA ILE A 80 10.44 2.98 3.64
C ILE A 80 9.13 2.18 3.70
N THR A 81 8.18 2.63 4.52
CA THR A 81 6.85 2.03 4.68
C THR A 81 5.76 3.06 4.45
N GLU A 82 5.80 3.70 3.29
CA GLU A 82 4.73 4.61 2.90
C GLU A 82 3.41 3.85 2.70
N PHE A 83 2.33 4.55 2.96
CA PHE A 83 0.95 4.11 2.67
C PHE A 83 0.20 5.23 1.94
N PRO A 84 -0.85 4.95 1.18
CA PRO A 84 -1.42 5.90 0.23
C PRO A 84 -1.75 7.28 0.82
N PHE A 85 -2.34 7.36 2.03
CA PHE A 85 -2.62 8.66 2.63
C PHE A 85 -1.34 9.48 2.86
N TRP A 86 -0.29 8.84 3.38
CA TRP A 86 1.00 9.49 3.60
C TRP A 86 1.60 9.96 2.28
N THR A 87 1.59 9.10 1.25
CA THR A 87 2.14 9.41 -0.07
C THR A 87 1.46 10.63 -0.71
N PHE A 88 0.12 10.70 -0.63
CA PHE A 88 -0.62 11.87 -1.11
C PHE A 88 -0.39 13.12 -0.27
N LEU A 89 -0.28 12.98 1.06
CA LEU A 89 0.00 14.11 1.95
C LEU A 89 1.42 14.64 1.77
N PHE A 90 2.38 13.78 1.47
CA PHE A 90 3.75 14.17 1.14
C PHE A 90 3.79 14.97 -0.16
N ALA A 91 2.90 14.65 -1.10
CA ALA A 91 2.69 15.37 -2.37
C ALA A 91 3.95 15.43 -3.27
N ASP A 92 4.82 14.42 -3.16
CA ASP A 92 5.93 14.23 -4.10
C ASP A 92 5.42 13.50 -5.34
N LEU A 93 5.52 14.13 -6.50
CA LEU A 93 5.07 13.59 -7.79
C LEU A 93 5.97 12.44 -8.27
N HIS A 94 6.14 11.46 -7.41
CA HIS A 94 6.91 10.26 -7.68
C HIS A 94 6.13 9.22 -8.50
N ALA A 95 6.84 8.34 -9.19
CA ALA A 95 6.29 7.29 -10.03
C ALA A 95 5.23 6.44 -9.31
N HIS A 96 5.46 6.06 -8.06
CA HIS A 96 4.52 5.26 -7.28
C HIS A 96 3.21 6.00 -6.95
N LEU A 97 3.25 7.32 -6.75
CA LEU A 97 2.04 8.12 -6.54
C LEU A 97 1.15 8.09 -7.78
N TYR A 98 1.76 8.29 -8.97
CA TYR A 98 1.01 8.18 -10.23
C TYR A 98 0.51 6.76 -10.51
N ALA A 99 1.22 5.74 -10.04
CA ALA A 99 0.84 4.34 -10.25
C ALA A 99 -0.40 3.93 -9.44
N ILE A 100 -0.66 4.52 -8.26
CA ILE A 100 -1.78 4.15 -7.39
C ILE A 100 -3.13 4.09 -8.13
N PRO A 101 -3.60 5.14 -8.85
CA PRO A 101 -4.87 5.07 -9.55
C PRO A 101 -4.89 4.02 -10.67
N PHE A 102 -3.80 3.82 -11.40
CA PHE A 102 -3.72 2.79 -12.45
C PHE A 102 -3.74 1.39 -11.86
N SER A 103 -3.04 1.15 -10.76
CA SER A 103 -3.03 -0.11 -10.03
C SER A 103 -4.42 -0.46 -9.49
N MET A 104 -5.12 0.51 -8.92
CA MET A 104 -6.50 0.34 -8.47
C MET A 104 -7.46 0.11 -9.65
N THR A 105 -7.23 0.76 -10.79
CA THR A 105 -8.00 0.53 -12.01
C THR A 105 -7.78 -0.88 -12.55
N ALA A 106 -6.54 -1.39 -12.55
CA ALA A 106 -6.25 -2.78 -12.96
C ALA A 106 -7.01 -3.79 -12.08
N ALA A 107 -7.00 -3.60 -10.76
CA ALA A 107 -7.78 -4.44 -9.83
C ALA A 107 -9.29 -4.32 -10.07
N GLY A 108 -9.80 -3.10 -10.29
CA GLY A 108 -11.21 -2.84 -10.58
C GLY A 108 -11.69 -3.47 -11.90
N VAL A 109 -10.90 -3.34 -12.97
CA VAL A 109 -11.20 -4.00 -14.25
C VAL A 109 -11.09 -5.51 -14.11
N GLY A 110 -10.13 -6.03 -13.36
CA GLY A 110 -10.04 -7.46 -13.03
C GLY A 110 -11.29 -7.98 -12.33
N LEU A 111 -11.81 -7.26 -11.33
CA LEU A 111 -13.10 -7.57 -10.72
C LEU A 111 -14.24 -7.49 -11.74
N GLY A 112 -14.23 -6.48 -12.61
CA GLY A 112 -15.18 -6.32 -13.71
C GLY A 112 -15.21 -7.53 -14.64
N VAL A 113 -14.06 -8.11 -14.98
CA VAL A 113 -13.94 -9.36 -15.73
C VAL A 113 -14.66 -10.50 -15.01
N VAL A 114 -14.36 -10.69 -13.74
CA VAL A 114 -14.96 -11.76 -12.92
C VAL A 114 -16.48 -11.61 -12.81
N LEU A 115 -16.97 -10.40 -12.59
CA LEU A 115 -18.41 -10.11 -12.46
C LEU A 115 -19.15 -10.24 -13.79
N ASN A 116 -18.59 -9.72 -14.87
CA ASN A 116 -19.20 -9.81 -16.20
C ASN A 116 -19.34 -11.27 -16.63
N PHE A 117 -18.32 -12.06 -16.46
CA PHE A 117 -18.31 -13.45 -16.84
C PHE A 117 -19.24 -14.32 -15.97
N SER A 118 -19.40 -14.00 -14.68
CA SER A 118 -20.34 -14.70 -13.81
C SER A 118 -21.81 -14.44 -14.11
N ARG A 119 -22.14 -13.24 -14.63
CA ARG A 119 -23.50 -12.86 -15.02
C ARG A 119 -23.92 -13.45 -16.38
N LEU A 120 -22.98 -13.91 -17.17
CA LEU A 120 -23.17 -14.28 -18.56
C LEU A 120 -23.55 -15.75 -18.77
N ASN A 121 -23.95 -16.49 -17.72
CA ASN A 121 -24.39 -17.89 -17.84
C ASN A 121 -25.89 -18.07 -17.56
N PRO A 122 -26.82 -17.51 -18.35
CA PRO A 122 -28.19 -18.00 -18.38
C PRO A 122 -28.22 -19.24 -19.25
N ALA A 123 -28.64 -20.36 -18.66
CA ALA A 123 -28.97 -21.56 -19.40
C ALA A 123 -29.94 -21.19 -20.52
N GLY A 124 -29.51 -21.29 -21.80
CA GLY A 124 -30.38 -21.07 -22.96
C GLY A 124 -30.05 -19.88 -23.86
N ALA A 125 -29.01 -19.11 -23.66
CA ALA A 125 -28.64 -18.06 -24.61
C ALA A 125 -27.95 -18.64 -25.85
N ALA A 126 -28.57 -18.47 -27.00
CA ALA A 126 -28.07 -18.97 -28.32
C ALA A 126 -27.56 -17.81 -29.21
N GLY A 127 -26.57 -18.12 -30.04
CA GLY A 127 -26.22 -17.34 -31.24
C GLY A 127 -25.53 -15.99 -30.98
N GLU A 128 -26.21 -14.90 -31.33
CA GLU A 128 -25.63 -13.54 -31.29
C GLU A 128 -25.15 -13.08 -29.92
N HIS A 129 -25.84 -13.48 -28.86
CA HIS A 129 -25.41 -13.16 -27.49
C HIS A 129 -24.08 -13.82 -27.11
N VAL A 130 -23.78 -15.03 -27.60
CA VAL A 130 -22.49 -15.71 -27.35
C VAL A 130 -21.36 -14.97 -28.04
N ARG A 131 -21.56 -14.52 -29.26
CA ARG A 131 -20.55 -13.77 -30.03
C ARG A 131 -20.26 -12.40 -29.42
N ALA A 132 -21.27 -11.65 -29.03
CA ALA A 132 -21.11 -10.36 -28.33
C ALA A 132 -20.34 -10.49 -27.01
N ARG A 133 -20.58 -11.59 -26.30
CA ARG A 133 -19.88 -11.93 -25.05
C ARG A 133 -18.40 -12.22 -25.24
N GLU A 134 -18.07 -12.96 -26.30
CA GLU A 134 -16.67 -13.28 -26.58
C GLU A 134 -15.91 -12.02 -27.01
N ILE A 135 -16.54 -11.15 -27.83
CA ILE A 135 -15.97 -9.84 -28.18
C ILE A 135 -15.73 -8.99 -26.92
N SER A 136 -16.73 -8.91 -26.02
CA SER A 136 -16.58 -8.19 -24.74
C SER A 136 -15.43 -8.76 -23.88
N SER A 137 -15.27 -10.08 -23.88
CA SER A 137 -14.18 -10.75 -23.15
C SER A 137 -12.80 -10.35 -23.68
N TRP A 138 -12.63 -10.32 -25.02
CA TRP A 138 -11.36 -9.90 -25.63
C TRP A 138 -11.11 -8.39 -25.48
N ALA A 139 -12.15 -7.57 -25.51
CA ALA A 139 -12.04 -6.15 -25.20
C ALA A 139 -11.50 -5.92 -23.78
N MET A 140 -11.94 -6.72 -22.80
CA MET A 140 -11.41 -6.66 -21.44
C MET A 140 -9.93 -7.09 -21.35
N VAL A 141 -9.52 -8.11 -22.14
CA VAL A 141 -8.10 -8.50 -22.28
C VAL A 141 -7.26 -7.33 -22.78
N PHE A 142 -7.75 -6.62 -23.82
CA PHE A 142 -7.06 -5.45 -24.37
C PHE A 142 -6.97 -4.30 -23.37
N VAL A 143 -8.06 -3.98 -22.65
CA VAL A 143 -8.07 -2.93 -21.63
C VAL A 143 -7.10 -3.25 -20.49
N LEU A 144 -7.08 -4.51 -20.01
CA LEU A 144 -6.11 -4.94 -19.02
C LEU A 144 -4.67 -4.83 -19.54
N ALA A 145 -4.43 -5.23 -20.78
CA ALA A 145 -3.11 -5.12 -21.41
C ALA A 145 -2.63 -3.67 -21.48
N LEU A 146 -3.54 -2.73 -21.82
CA LEU A 146 -3.23 -1.30 -21.87
C LEU A 146 -2.87 -0.76 -20.48
N ILE A 147 -3.69 -1.06 -19.45
CA ILE A 147 -3.47 -0.56 -18.09
C ILE A 147 -2.20 -1.15 -17.49
N VAL A 148 -2.03 -2.47 -17.57
CA VAL A 148 -0.87 -3.17 -17.01
C VAL A 148 0.40 -2.79 -17.77
N GLY A 149 0.31 -2.61 -19.09
CA GLY A 149 1.42 -2.10 -19.90
C GLY A 149 1.83 -0.69 -19.52
N ALA A 150 0.86 0.21 -19.27
CA ALA A 150 1.13 1.56 -18.77
C ALA A 150 1.84 1.53 -17.40
N LEU A 151 1.42 0.66 -16.48
CA LEU A 151 2.05 0.51 -15.16
C LEU A 151 3.54 0.21 -15.28
N ARG A 152 3.97 -0.60 -16.25
CA ARG A 152 5.39 -0.88 -16.47
C ARG A 152 6.22 0.39 -16.67
N TRP A 153 5.66 1.41 -17.30
CA TRP A 153 6.35 2.66 -17.65
C TRP A 153 6.13 3.77 -16.64
N ILE A 154 4.99 3.74 -15.94
CA ILE A 154 4.74 4.66 -14.83
C ILE A 154 5.61 4.28 -13.63
N ASN A 155 5.56 3.00 -13.23
CA ASN A 155 6.36 2.46 -12.15
C ASN A 155 6.56 0.94 -12.37
N SER A 156 7.73 0.55 -12.82
CA SER A 156 8.00 -0.84 -13.21
C SER A 156 7.76 -1.88 -12.10
N TRP A 157 7.78 -1.47 -10.83
CA TRP A 157 7.49 -2.31 -9.68
C TRP A 157 6.03 -2.76 -9.60
N ASP A 158 5.09 -1.98 -10.16
CA ASP A 158 3.67 -2.32 -10.21
C ASP A 158 3.37 -3.37 -11.27
N TYR A 159 4.19 -3.48 -12.31
CA TYR A 159 3.92 -4.37 -13.44
C TYR A 159 3.76 -5.84 -13.01
N PRO A 160 4.69 -6.50 -12.29
CA PRO A 160 4.56 -7.92 -11.96
C PRO A 160 3.35 -8.24 -11.08
N PRO A 161 3.07 -7.51 -9.97
CA PRO A 161 1.93 -7.80 -9.12
C PRO A 161 0.58 -7.66 -9.85
N PHE A 162 0.41 -6.58 -10.62
CA PHE A 162 -0.86 -6.33 -11.30
C PHE A 162 -1.02 -7.15 -12.59
N LEU A 163 0.06 -7.58 -13.21
CA LEU A 163 0.02 -8.61 -14.27
C LEU A 163 -0.50 -9.95 -13.72
N LEU A 164 0.02 -10.41 -12.58
CA LEU A 164 -0.41 -11.63 -11.91
C LEU A 164 -1.87 -11.55 -11.47
N LEU A 165 -2.28 -10.42 -10.88
CA LEU A 165 -3.66 -10.22 -10.45
C LEU A 165 -4.63 -10.22 -11.64
N SER A 166 -4.27 -9.56 -12.73
CA SER A 166 -5.06 -9.53 -13.96
C SER A 166 -5.17 -10.91 -14.62
N ALA A 167 -4.07 -11.68 -14.62
CA ALA A 167 -4.08 -13.06 -15.10
C ALA A 167 -5.00 -13.95 -14.25
N ALA A 168 -4.94 -13.81 -12.91
CA ALA A 168 -5.86 -14.52 -12.02
C ALA A 168 -7.33 -14.15 -12.29
N ALA A 169 -7.62 -12.86 -12.54
CA ALA A 169 -8.97 -12.41 -12.90
C ALA A 169 -9.48 -13.07 -14.19
N LEU A 170 -8.64 -13.17 -15.22
CA LEU A 170 -8.99 -13.81 -16.50
C LEU A 170 -9.27 -15.32 -16.32
N ILE A 171 -8.43 -16.03 -15.57
CA ILE A 171 -8.62 -17.46 -15.27
C ILE A 171 -9.90 -17.70 -14.45
N ILE A 172 -10.14 -16.89 -13.42
CA ILE A 172 -11.35 -16.97 -12.59
C ILE A 172 -12.59 -16.61 -13.43
N GLY A 173 -12.48 -15.63 -14.31
CA GLY A 173 -13.56 -15.25 -15.22
C GLY A 173 -13.96 -16.38 -16.16
N GLU A 174 -13.02 -17.09 -16.78
CA GLU A 174 -13.33 -18.24 -17.64
C GLU A 174 -13.96 -19.39 -16.83
N ARG A 175 -13.49 -19.65 -15.62
CA ARG A 175 -14.18 -20.58 -14.70
C ARG A 175 -15.61 -20.14 -14.42
N ALA A 176 -15.85 -18.85 -14.25
CA ALA A 176 -17.18 -18.31 -13.97
C ALA A 176 -18.14 -18.51 -15.15
N LYS A 177 -17.67 -18.39 -16.38
CA LYS A 177 -18.45 -18.71 -17.60
C LYS A 177 -18.91 -20.17 -17.64
N GLU A 178 -18.05 -21.11 -17.28
CA GLU A 178 -18.36 -22.54 -17.30
C GLU A 178 -19.08 -23.03 -16.03
N GLY A 179 -19.18 -22.18 -15.00
CA GLY A 179 -19.78 -22.53 -13.69
C GLY A 179 -18.95 -23.49 -12.85
N ARG A 180 -17.88 -24.06 -13.39
CA ARG A 180 -16.96 -25.00 -12.73
C ARG A 180 -15.54 -24.85 -13.25
N PHE A 181 -14.57 -25.38 -12.52
CA PHE A 181 -13.19 -25.41 -12.96
C PHE A 181 -12.98 -26.60 -13.91
N THR A 182 -12.69 -26.33 -15.16
CA THR A 182 -12.40 -27.32 -16.20
C THR A 182 -11.04 -27.05 -16.82
N LEU A 183 -10.45 -28.07 -17.45
CA LEU A 183 -9.18 -27.88 -18.17
C LEU A 183 -9.33 -26.88 -19.30
N ARG A 184 -10.50 -26.84 -19.96
CA ARG A 184 -10.83 -25.87 -21.01
C ARG A 184 -10.86 -24.44 -20.46
N ALA A 185 -11.56 -24.19 -19.34
CA ALA A 185 -11.58 -22.87 -18.71
C ALA A 185 -10.17 -22.41 -18.31
N LEU A 186 -9.39 -23.32 -17.75
CA LEU A 186 -7.99 -23.03 -17.39
C LEU A 186 -7.16 -22.68 -18.61
N SER A 187 -7.20 -23.49 -19.67
CA SER A 187 -6.40 -23.25 -20.89
C SER A 187 -6.77 -21.96 -21.59
N ILE A 188 -8.07 -21.62 -21.70
CA ILE A 188 -8.54 -20.35 -22.29
C ILE A 188 -8.10 -19.18 -21.39
N GLY A 189 -8.24 -19.28 -20.08
CA GLY A 189 -7.82 -18.25 -19.14
C GLY A 189 -6.30 -18.00 -19.20
N VAL A 190 -5.49 -19.04 -19.26
CA VAL A 190 -4.03 -18.95 -19.42
C VAL A 190 -3.67 -18.35 -20.78
N MET A 191 -4.32 -18.78 -21.85
CA MET A 191 -4.12 -18.22 -23.19
C MET A 191 -4.43 -16.70 -23.21
N LYS A 192 -5.56 -16.28 -22.65
CA LYS A 192 -5.93 -14.85 -22.56
C LYS A 192 -4.94 -14.07 -21.71
N SER A 193 -4.45 -14.65 -20.63
CA SER A 193 -3.41 -14.06 -19.79
C SER A 193 -2.08 -13.90 -20.53
N ALA A 194 -1.68 -14.88 -21.32
CA ALA A 194 -0.51 -14.81 -22.18
C ALA A 194 -0.64 -13.72 -23.25
N VAL A 195 -1.79 -13.66 -23.93
CA VAL A 195 -2.08 -12.59 -24.92
C VAL A 195 -2.06 -11.22 -24.26
N MET A 196 -2.67 -11.06 -23.07
CA MET A 196 -2.62 -9.82 -22.29
C MET A 196 -1.16 -9.43 -21.97
N GLY A 197 -0.35 -10.38 -21.53
CA GLY A 197 1.07 -10.15 -21.23
C GLY A 197 1.87 -9.69 -22.44
N VAL A 198 1.68 -10.35 -23.60
CA VAL A 198 2.34 -9.97 -24.87
C VAL A 198 1.88 -8.58 -25.31
N LEU A 199 0.57 -8.31 -25.31
CA LEU A 199 0.02 -7.01 -25.68
C LEU A 199 0.49 -5.90 -24.74
N SER A 200 0.57 -6.15 -23.42
CA SER A 200 1.05 -5.18 -22.44
C SER A 200 2.49 -4.72 -22.70
N TYR A 201 3.29 -5.56 -23.34
CA TYR A 201 4.64 -5.20 -23.80
C TYR A 201 4.63 -4.54 -25.18
N ALA A 202 3.91 -5.12 -26.13
CA ALA A 202 3.92 -4.69 -27.53
C ALA A 202 3.33 -3.29 -27.72
N LEU A 203 2.27 -2.94 -26.98
CA LEU A 203 1.64 -1.60 -27.04
C LEU A 203 2.61 -0.46 -26.68
N PHE A 204 3.67 -0.75 -25.94
CA PHE A 204 4.67 0.21 -25.48
C PHE A 204 6.08 -0.09 -26.01
N ALA A 205 6.20 -0.83 -27.11
CA ALA A 205 7.48 -1.28 -27.66
C ALA A 205 8.45 -0.12 -27.98
N ASN A 206 7.93 1.01 -28.47
CA ASN A 206 8.73 2.20 -28.75
C ASN A 206 9.43 2.76 -27.49
N ILE A 207 8.79 2.68 -26.34
CA ILE A 207 9.41 3.11 -25.07
C ILE A 207 10.44 2.06 -24.66
N ALA A 208 10.10 0.77 -24.79
CA ALA A 208 10.98 -0.34 -24.41
C ALA A 208 12.33 -0.33 -25.12
N SER A 209 12.35 0.03 -26.41
CA SER A 209 13.58 0.09 -27.21
C SER A 209 14.55 1.19 -26.77
N ASN A 210 14.05 2.23 -26.11
CA ASN A 210 14.82 3.41 -25.69
C ASN A 210 15.12 3.47 -24.19
N TYR A 211 14.68 2.46 -23.41
CA TYR A 211 14.84 2.43 -21.96
C TYR A 211 15.81 1.34 -21.50
N SER A 212 16.71 1.68 -20.58
CA SER A 212 17.58 0.70 -19.91
C SER A 212 17.22 0.63 -18.43
N GLN A 213 16.92 -0.58 -17.92
CA GLN A 213 16.62 -0.81 -16.51
C GLN A 213 17.89 -0.70 -15.65
N ALA A 214 17.75 -0.06 -14.50
CA ALA A 214 18.80 0.03 -13.49
C ALA A 214 18.94 -1.28 -12.67
N TYR A 215 17.82 -1.97 -12.44
CA TYR A 215 17.77 -3.20 -11.65
C TYR A 215 17.53 -4.38 -12.59
N SER A 216 18.43 -5.36 -12.57
CA SER A 216 18.41 -6.46 -13.55
C SER A 216 18.28 -7.84 -12.93
N SER A 217 18.55 -8.00 -11.64
CA SER A 217 18.53 -9.28 -10.96
C SER A 217 17.94 -9.18 -9.54
N VAL A 218 17.68 -10.34 -8.96
CA VAL A 218 17.15 -10.52 -7.62
C VAL A 218 18.20 -11.24 -6.79
N GLU A 219 18.50 -10.71 -5.62
CA GLU A 219 19.41 -11.32 -4.66
C GLU A 219 18.68 -11.72 -3.37
N ARG A 220 19.34 -12.55 -2.56
CA ARG A 220 18.78 -12.95 -1.27
C ARG A 220 18.89 -11.78 -0.29
N SER A 221 17.78 -11.48 0.39
CA SER A 221 17.78 -10.49 1.46
C SER A 221 18.59 -10.98 2.67
N ASP A 222 19.46 -10.15 3.19
CA ASP A 222 20.15 -10.34 4.48
C ASP A 222 19.40 -9.69 5.66
N GLN A 223 18.29 -9.03 5.37
CA GLN A 223 17.45 -8.31 6.33
C GLN A 223 16.06 -8.92 6.41
N THR A 224 15.48 -8.89 7.61
CA THR A 224 14.11 -9.33 7.88
C THR A 224 13.38 -8.30 8.75
N THR A 225 12.06 -8.39 8.81
CA THR A 225 11.20 -7.47 9.55
C THR A 225 10.77 -8.09 10.88
N ALA A 226 10.87 -7.33 11.98
CA ALA A 226 10.25 -7.71 13.24
C ALA A 226 8.73 -7.80 13.09
N LEU A 227 8.13 -8.87 13.64
CA LEU A 227 6.70 -9.07 13.53
C LEU A 227 5.90 -7.92 14.16
N GLY A 228 6.37 -7.34 15.26
CA GLY A 228 5.75 -6.19 15.89
C GLY A 228 5.69 -4.97 14.98
N ASP A 229 6.77 -4.69 14.26
CA ASP A 229 6.84 -3.60 13.28
C ASP A 229 5.91 -3.85 12.08
N TYR A 230 5.89 -5.10 11.58
CA TYR A 230 4.97 -5.51 10.52
C TYR A 230 3.51 -5.32 10.93
N LEU A 231 3.16 -5.69 12.17
CA LEU A 231 1.83 -5.47 12.73
C LEU A 231 1.55 -3.99 13.01
N SER A 232 2.55 -3.20 13.36
CA SER A 232 2.38 -1.75 13.50
C SER A 232 2.04 -1.09 12.17
N HIS A 233 2.54 -1.63 11.05
CA HIS A 233 2.21 -1.14 9.72
C HIS A 233 0.88 -1.70 9.21
N PHE A 234 0.68 -3.01 9.20
CA PHE A 234 -0.47 -3.67 8.58
C PHE A 234 -1.57 -4.13 9.56
N GLY A 235 -1.39 -3.97 10.87
CA GLY A 235 -2.22 -4.63 11.88
C GLY A 235 -3.71 -4.37 11.77
N ILE A 236 -4.12 -3.16 11.40
CA ILE A 236 -5.52 -2.80 11.18
C ILE A 236 -6.11 -3.63 10.02
N LEU A 237 -5.41 -3.69 8.89
CA LEU A 237 -5.85 -4.44 7.72
C LEU A 237 -5.87 -5.95 8.02
N LEU A 238 -4.81 -6.44 8.67
CA LEU A 238 -4.70 -7.85 9.06
C LEU A 238 -5.79 -8.29 10.02
N PHE A 239 -6.18 -7.46 11.00
CA PHE A 239 -7.28 -7.79 11.90
C PHE A 239 -8.59 -8.01 11.13
N LEU A 240 -8.94 -7.09 10.22
CA LEU A 240 -10.16 -7.17 9.43
C LEU A 240 -10.13 -8.38 8.47
N ILE A 241 -9.00 -8.61 7.82
CA ILE A 241 -8.78 -9.74 6.91
C ILE A 241 -8.85 -11.07 7.67
N THR A 242 -8.21 -11.15 8.84
CA THR A 242 -8.23 -12.36 9.68
C THR A 242 -9.64 -12.73 10.07
N GLY A 243 -10.46 -11.77 10.51
CA GLY A 243 -11.88 -12.02 10.79
C GLY A 243 -12.63 -12.61 9.60
N PHE A 244 -12.41 -12.06 8.40
CA PHE A 244 -13.01 -12.57 7.16
C PHE A 244 -12.53 -13.98 6.81
N VAL A 245 -11.24 -14.26 6.88
CA VAL A 245 -10.65 -15.57 6.56
C VAL A 245 -11.11 -16.60 7.56
N LEU A 246 -11.04 -16.33 8.87
CA LEU A 246 -11.46 -17.24 9.93
C LEU A 246 -12.94 -17.61 9.81
N PHE A 247 -13.79 -16.64 9.48
CA PHE A 247 -15.21 -16.91 9.25
C PHE A 247 -15.43 -17.91 8.08
N ASN A 248 -14.75 -17.67 6.95
CA ASN A 248 -14.88 -18.56 5.79
C ASN A 248 -14.21 -19.92 6.03
N LEU A 249 -13.11 -19.96 6.77
CA LEU A 249 -12.44 -21.20 7.18
C LEU A 249 -13.35 -22.02 8.08
N ASN A 250 -14.01 -21.40 9.08
CA ASN A 250 -14.99 -22.08 9.92
C ASN A 250 -16.13 -22.69 9.08
N ARG A 251 -16.68 -21.94 8.11
CA ARG A 251 -17.70 -22.47 7.18
C ARG A 251 -17.17 -23.64 6.33
N THR A 252 -15.90 -23.64 5.99
CA THR A 252 -15.25 -24.69 5.24
C THR A 252 -15.13 -25.96 6.09
N ILE A 253 -14.60 -25.85 7.29
CA ILE A 253 -14.39 -26.96 8.23
C ILE A 253 -15.73 -27.58 8.67
N THR A 254 -16.74 -26.77 8.96
CA THR A 254 -18.05 -27.29 9.44
C THR A 254 -18.88 -27.98 8.36
N ARG A 255 -18.69 -27.65 7.09
CA ARG A 255 -19.39 -28.27 5.97
C ARG A 255 -18.69 -29.52 5.43
N THR A 256 -17.37 -29.63 5.63
CA THR A 256 -16.63 -30.87 5.26
C THR A 256 -16.74 -31.89 6.38
N ASN A 257 -17.37 -33.02 6.12
CA ASN A 257 -17.40 -34.14 7.05
C ASN A 257 -16.00 -34.70 7.40
N TRP A 258 -14.95 -34.22 6.76
CA TRP A 258 -13.59 -34.72 6.83
C TRP A 258 -12.96 -34.56 8.23
N VAL A 259 -13.05 -33.39 8.84
CA VAL A 259 -12.55 -33.15 10.22
C VAL A 259 -13.37 -33.95 11.23
N ARG A 260 -14.66 -34.12 10.94
CA ARG A 260 -15.57 -34.92 11.77
C ARG A 260 -15.22 -36.41 11.75
N THR A 261 -14.79 -36.95 10.61
CA THR A 261 -14.38 -38.37 10.48
C THR A 261 -13.01 -38.62 11.08
N MET A 262 -12.05 -37.70 10.96
CA MET A 262 -10.69 -37.87 11.47
C MET A 262 -10.55 -37.79 12.99
N PHE A 263 -11.29 -36.88 13.62
CA PHE A 263 -11.10 -36.59 15.06
C PHE A 263 -12.23 -37.10 15.98
N PHE A 264 -13.40 -37.44 15.47
CA PHE A 264 -14.58 -37.66 16.32
C PHE A 264 -15.43 -38.89 15.97
N GLY A 265 -14.94 -39.80 15.16
CA GLY A 265 -15.59 -41.12 14.91
C GLY A 265 -17.13 -41.07 14.90
N GLY A 266 -17.73 -40.95 13.76
CA GLY A 266 -19.08 -41.47 13.43
C GLY A 266 -20.34 -41.04 14.23
N ALA A 267 -20.32 -40.22 15.27
CA ALA A 267 -21.48 -39.97 16.12
C ALA A 267 -22.27 -38.71 15.73
N ARG A 268 -23.57 -38.89 15.68
CA ARG A 268 -24.63 -37.97 15.26
C ARG A 268 -24.68 -36.60 15.95
N ARG A 269 -25.00 -35.61 15.10
CA ARG A 269 -25.73 -34.32 15.37
C ARG A 269 -25.20 -33.33 16.41
N ARG A 270 -24.97 -32.11 15.86
CA ARG A 270 -25.08 -30.77 16.47
C ARG A 270 -24.06 -30.40 17.53
N GLN A 271 -23.14 -29.52 17.13
CA GLN A 271 -22.98 -28.25 17.87
C GLN A 271 -21.99 -27.32 17.14
N PRO A 272 -22.28 -26.05 16.91
CA PRO A 272 -21.32 -25.05 16.40
C PRO A 272 -20.14 -24.81 17.37
N LEU A 273 -20.23 -25.27 18.63
CA LEU A 273 -19.14 -25.23 19.60
C LEU A 273 -17.97 -26.17 19.32
N GLN A 274 -18.12 -27.18 18.42
CA GLN A 274 -17.06 -28.16 18.15
C GLN A 274 -15.96 -27.63 17.19
N THR A 275 -16.16 -26.49 16.55
CA THR A 275 -15.13 -25.85 15.71
C THR A 275 -14.26 -24.86 16.49
N LEU A 276 -14.71 -24.45 17.68
CA LEU A 276 -13.94 -23.58 18.58
C LEU A 276 -12.57 -24.19 18.94
N PRO A 277 -12.42 -25.51 19.28
CA PRO A 277 -11.13 -26.09 19.59
C PRO A 277 -10.19 -26.20 18.38
N VAL A 278 -10.70 -26.41 17.15
CA VAL A 278 -9.85 -26.42 15.95
C VAL A 278 -9.38 -25.00 15.60
N MET A 279 -10.27 -24.02 15.74
CA MET A 279 -9.91 -22.62 15.59
C MET A 279 -8.95 -22.18 16.69
N ALA A 280 -9.22 -22.57 17.94
CA ALA A 280 -8.32 -22.33 19.06
C ALA A 280 -6.97 -23.03 18.86
N ALA A 281 -6.94 -24.26 18.36
CA ALA A 281 -5.70 -24.99 18.06
C ALA A 281 -4.91 -24.34 16.92
N LEU A 282 -5.56 -23.88 15.85
CA LEU A 282 -4.90 -23.13 14.76
C LEU A 282 -4.40 -21.76 15.22
N VAL A 283 -5.19 -21.06 16.03
CA VAL A 283 -4.80 -19.78 16.63
C VAL A 283 -3.69 -19.99 17.65
N THR A 284 -3.76 -21.05 18.47
CA THR A 284 -2.71 -21.39 19.43
C THR A 284 -1.45 -21.87 18.71
N ALA A 285 -1.55 -22.66 17.65
CA ALA A 285 -0.41 -23.07 16.83
C ALA A 285 0.22 -21.84 16.13
N ALA A 286 -0.59 -20.97 15.57
CA ALA A 286 -0.13 -19.69 15.05
C ALA A 286 0.50 -18.85 16.17
N ALA A 287 -0.14 -18.70 17.32
CA ALA A 287 0.39 -17.98 18.47
C ALA A 287 1.65 -18.62 19.02
N THR A 288 1.75 -19.94 19.09
CA THR A 288 2.94 -20.67 19.58
C THR A 288 4.08 -20.60 18.57
N MET A 289 3.80 -20.74 17.32
CA MET A 289 4.75 -20.37 16.26
C MET A 289 5.21 -18.93 16.44
N ILE A 290 4.31 -18.03 16.78
CA ILE A 290 4.53 -16.65 17.09
C ILE A 290 5.38 -16.48 18.34
N TRP A 291 5.29 -17.20 19.35
CA TRP A 291 5.98 -17.02 20.62
C TRP A 291 7.36 -17.72 20.70
N ALA A 292 7.66 -18.69 19.88
CA ALA A 292 8.82 -19.59 20.01
C ALA A 292 10.20 -19.00 19.63
N GLY A 293 10.42 -17.70 19.77
CA GLY A 293 11.76 -17.09 19.70
C GLY A 293 12.48 -17.12 18.35
N THR A 294 11.92 -17.78 17.36
CA THR A 294 12.35 -17.72 15.95
C THR A 294 11.89 -16.44 15.26
N PHE A 295 11.23 -15.58 16.00
CA PHE A 295 10.34 -14.52 15.56
C PHE A 295 11.00 -13.27 15.06
N GLU A 296 12.12 -12.90 15.61
CA GLU A 296 12.80 -11.69 15.19
C GLU A 296 13.20 -11.74 13.71
N ARG A 297 13.36 -12.94 13.15
CA ARG A 297 13.79 -13.11 11.75
C ARG A 297 12.78 -13.73 10.80
N TRP A 298 11.82 -14.54 11.30
CA TRP A 298 10.95 -15.36 10.46
C TRP A 298 9.46 -15.16 10.68
N GLY A 299 9.09 -14.24 11.59
CA GLY A 299 7.71 -14.04 12.01
C GLY A 299 6.77 -13.65 10.87
N VAL A 300 7.21 -12.79 9.96
CA VAL A 300 6.41 -12.38 8.80
C VAL A 300 6.21 -13.53 7.82
N ILE A 301 7.26 -14.33 7.56
CA ILE A 301 7.18 -15.51 6.68
C ILE A 301 6.24 -16.57 7.29
N ALA A 302 6.35 -16.83 8.61
CA ALA A 302 5.49 -17.78 9.29
C ALA A 302 4.02 -17.33 9.25
N LEU A 303 3.75 -16.05 9.52
CA LEU A 303 2.41 -15.48 9.40
C LEU A 303 1.88 -15.60 7.96
N GLY A 304 2.72 -15.27 6.98
CA GLY A 304 2.41 -15.40 5.55
C GLY A 304 2.09 -16.83 5.15
N GLY A 305 2.88 -17.81 5.62
CA GLY A 305 2.68 -19.24 5.36
C GLY A 305 1.35 -19.77 5.93
N VAL A 306 1.08 -19.47 7.21
CA VAL A 306 -0.20 -19.85 7.85
C VAL A 306 -1.39 -19.17 7.15
N GLY A 307 -1.26 -17.88 6.82
CA GLY A 307 -2.29 -17.16 6.07
C GLY A 307 -2.53 -17.76 4.69
N LEU A 308 -1.49 -18.12 3.97
CA LEU A 308 -1.59 -18.73 2.63
C LEU A 308 -2.27 -20.12 2.69
N ILE A 309 -1.93 -20.96 3.67
CA ILE A 309 -2.60 -22.24 3.89
C ILE A 309 -4.10 -22.02 4.13
N ALA A 310 -4.47 -21.09 5.00
CA ALA A 310 -5.87 -20.75 5.26
C ALA A 310 -6.59 -20.28 3.98
N VAL A 311 -5.96 -19.43 3.19
CA VAL A 311 -6.49 -18.94 1.90
C VAL A 311 -6.66 -20.08 0.90
N ILE A 312 -5.69 -20.99 0.78
CA ILE A 312 -5.78 -22.17 -0.10
C ILE A 312 -6.98 -23.05 0.30
N LEU A 313 -7.19 -23.29 1.59
CA LEU A 313 -8.30 -24.10 2.09
C LEU A 313 -9.66 -23.49 1.75
N VAL A 314 -9.84 -22.18 1.95
CA VAL A 314 -11.09 -21.51 1.61
C VAL A 314 -11.29 -21.38 0.10
N ALA A 315 -10.23 -21.13 -0.65
CA ALA A 315 -10.26 -21.06 -2.12
C ALA A 315 -10.60 -22.43 -2.74
N ALA A 316 -10.02 -23.53 -2.23
CA ALA A 316 -10.31 -24.89 -2.69
C ALA A 316 -11.80 -25.26 -2.53
N ARG A 317 -12.45 -24.75 -1.49
CA ARG A 317 -13.90 -24.88 -1.34
C ARG A 317 -14.66 -24.11 -2.43
N GLU A 318 -14.32 -22.85 -2.66
CA GLU A 318 -15.01 -22.02 -3.65
C GLU A 318 -14.75 -22.49 -5.09
N LEU A 319 -13.61 -23.12 -5.37
CA LEU A 319 -13.34 -23.77 -6.66
C LEU A 319 -14.35 -24.89 -6.97
N ARG A 320 -14.83 -25.60 -5.93
CA ARG A 320 -15.82 -26.68 -6.04
C ARG A 320 -17.26 -26.19 -5.90
N SER A 321 -17.45 -24.93 -5.50
CA SER A 321 -18.78 -24.37 -5.25
C SER A 321 -19.42 -23.88 -6.54
N PRO A 322 -20.68 -24.24 -6.81
CA PRO A 322 -21.43 -23.72 -7.95
C PRO A 322 -22.09 -22.35 -7.67
N THR A 323 -21.83 -21.74 -6.51
CA THR A 323 -22.53 -20.50 -6.11
C THR A 323 -22.09 -19.29 -6.95
N PRO A 324 -22.99 -18.36 -7.27
CA PRO A 324 -22.67 -17.14 -8.02
C PRO A 324 -21.64 -16.24 -7.34
N THR A 325 -21.48 -16.37 -6.01
CA THR A 325 -20.51 -15.59 -5.22
C THR A 325 -19.10 -16.18 -5.24
N ALA A 326 -18.94 -17.44 -5.62
CA ALA A 326 -17.65 -18.14 -5.64
C ALA A 326 -16.59 -17.42 -6.49
N PRO A 327 -16.86 -16.93 -7.72
CA PRO A 327 -15.86 -16.22 -8.52
C PRO A 327 -15.33 -14.96 -7.85
N VAL A 328 -16.20 -14.18 -7.21
CA VAL A 328 -15.83 -12.96 -6.48
C VAL A 328 -14.95 -13.31 -5.27
N LEU A 329 -15.34 -14.33 -4.50
CA LEU A 329 -14.53 -14.78 -3.35
C LEU A 329 -13.17 -15.31 -3.80
N LEU A 330 -13.10 -16.05 -4.91
CA LEU A 330 -11.83 -16.52 -5.47
C LEU A 330 -10.91 -15.36 -5.88
N PHE A 331 -11.46 -14.29 -6.45
CA PHE A 331 -10.69 -13.10 -6.79
C PHE A 331 -10.18 -12.38 -5.53
N VAL A 332 -11.01 -12.25 -4.51
CA VAL A 332 -10.60 -11.69 -3.21
C VAL A 332 -9.51 -12.53 -2.55
N TYR A 333 -9.60 -13.87 -2.63
CA TYR A 333 -8.56 -14.76 -2.14
C TYR A 333 -7.28 -14.68 -2.97
N ALA A 334 -7.36 -14.46 -4.28
CA ALA A 334 -6.20 -14.21 -5.13
C ALA A 334 -5.49 -12.90 -4.74
N MET A 335 -6.24 -11.83 -4.49
CA MET A 335 -5.70 -10.58 -3.95
C MET A 335 -5.00 -10.79 -2.60
N LEU A 336 -5.63 -11.53 -1.70
CA LEU A 336 -5.05 -11.82 -0.39
C LEU A 336 -3.77 -12.66 -0.51
N ALA A 337 -3.80 -13.73 -1.33
CA ALA A 337 -2.63 -14.58 -1.58
C ALA A 337 -1.47 -13.79 -2.21
N LEU A 338 -1.76 -12.88 -3.15
CA LEU A 338 -0.75 -12.01 -3.74
C LEU A 338 -0.08 -11.14 -2.67
N GLY A 339 -0.86 -10.49 -1.80
CA GLY A 339 -0.30 -9.66 -0.72
C GLY A 339 0.53 -10.46 0.29
N LEU A 340 0.09 -11.70 0.65
CA LEU A 340 0.88 -12.61 1.50
C LEU A 340 2.19 -13.02 0.81
N GLY A 341 2.13 -13.32 -0.49
CA GLY A 341 3.29 -13.69 -1.29
C GLY A 341 4.29 -12.53 -1.42
N LEU A 342 3.81 -11.30 -1.65
CA LEU A 342 4.67 -10.11 -1.71
C LEU A 342 5.31 -9.83 -0.35
N SER A 343 4.56 -9.92 0.76
CA SER A 343 5.09 -9.74 2.12
C SER A 343 6.16 -10.77 2.46
N ALA A 344 5.94 -12.04 2.14
CA ALA A 344 6.96 -13.08 2.35
C ALA A 344 8.15 -12.91 1.38
N GLY A 345 7.88 -12.46 0.16
CA GLY A 345 8.89 -12.25 -0.88
C GLY A 345 9.97 -11.24 -0.48
N VAL A 346 9.57 -10.10 0.08
CA VAL A 346 10.53 -9.05 0.52
C VAL A 346 11.32 -9.43 1.77
N GLU A 347 10.91 -10.47 2.50
CA GLU A 347 11.71 -11.04 3.59
C GLU A 347 12.81 -11.97 3.06
N MET A 348 12.64 -12.52 1.87
CA MET A 348 13.53 -13.51 1.27
C MET A 348 14.43 -12.91 0.19
N PHE A 349 13.93 -11.94 -0.54
CA PHE A 349 14.56 -11.40 -1.74
C PHE A 349 14.55 -9.88 -1.77
N THR A 350 15.59 -9.30 -2.34
CA THR A 350 15.69 -7.88 -2.67
C THR A 350 16.20 -7.74 -4.12
N LEU A 351 16.03 -6.57 -4.71
CA LEU A 351 16.63 -6.31 -6.03
C LEU A 351 18.10 -5.94 -5.87
N GLU A 352 18.93 -6.46 -6.78
CA GLU A 352 20.34 -6.11 -6.85
C GLU A 352 20.50 -4.59 -7.04
N GLY A 353 21.36 -3.98 -6.23
CA GLY A 353 21.60 -2.54 -6.27
C GLY A 353 20.61 -1.70 -5.45
N ASP A 354 19.69 -2.33 -4.72
CA ASP A 354 18.89 -1.63 -3.71
C ASP A 354 19.78 -1.24 -2.51
N VAL A 355 19.41 -0.15 -1.83
CA VAL A 355 20.09 0.27 -0.59
C VAL A 355 19.55 -0.59 0.56
N GLY A 356 20.22 -1.72 0.80
CA GLY A 356 19.64 -2.80 1.61
C GLY A 356 18.39 -3.36 0.92
N ARG A 357 17.25 -3.28 1.59
CA ARG A 357 15.94 -3.59 0.99
C ARG A 357 14.97 -2.40 1.04
N MET A 358 15.50 -1.19 1.09
CA MET A 358 14.71 0.03 1.32
C MET A 358 13.62 0.22 0.26
N ASN A 359 13.98 0.17 -1.02
CA ASN A 359 13.04 0.34 -2.11
C ASN A 359 12.19 -0.90 -2.36
N THR A 360 12.76 -2.10 -2.16
CA THR A 360 12.03 -3.36 -2.32
C THR A 360 10.86 -3.42 -1.34
N VAL A 361 11.10 -3.16 -0.04
CA VAL A 361 10.04 -3.06 0.96
C VAL A 361 9.06 -1.96 0.60
N PHE A 362 9.56 -0.76 0.31
CA PHE A 362 8.74 0.39 -0.01
C PHE A 362 7.70 0.09 -1.10
N LYS A 363 8.17 -0.39 -2.24
CA LYS A 363 7.30 -0.59 -3.40
C LYS A 363 6.29 -1.71 -3.15
N PHE A 364 6.76 -2.87 -2.66
CA PHE A 364 5.86 -4.00 -2.45
C PHE A 364 4.91 -3.83 -1.27
N TYR A 365 5.33 -3.17 -0.17
CA TYR A 365 4.42 -2.90 0.96
C TYR A 365 3.32 -1.91 0.58
N LEU A 366 3.59 -0.95 -0.30
CA LEU A 366 2.57 -0.07 -0.84
C LEU A 366 1.52 -0.86 -1.66
N HIS A 367 1.97 -1.83 -2.49
CA HIS A 367 1.06 -2.72 -3.22
C HIS A 367 0.22 -3.58 -2.26
N VAL A 368 0.86 -4.17 -1.24
CA VAL A 368 0.16 -4.94 -0.20
C VAL A 368 -0.90 -4.10 0.49
N TRP A 369 -0.56 -2.86 0.86
CA TRP A 369 -1.52 -1.94 1.50
C TRP A 369 -2.75 -1.69 0.62
N MET A 370 -2.53 -1.36 -0.65
CA MET A 370 -3.62 -1.11 -1.59
C MET A 370 -4.52 -2.33 -1.76
N ILE A 371 -3.94 -3.48 -2.04
CA ILE A 371 -4.65 -4.73 -2.28
C ILE A 371 -5.40 -5.16 -1.01
N TRP A 372 -4.73 -5.18 0.13
CA TRP A 372 -5.33 -5.59 1.40
C TRP A 372 -6.34 -4.57 1.95
N GLY A 373 -6.19 -3.30 1.64
CA GLY A 373 -7.19 -2.28 1.96
C GLY A 373 -8.54 -2.56 1.30
N VAL A 374 -8.52 -3.03 0.04
CA VAL A 374 -9.73 -3.49 -0.67
C VAL A 374 -10.28 -4.77 -0.04
N VAL A 375 -9.42 -5.77 0.20
CA VAL A 375 -9.82 -7.04 0.82
C VAL A 375 -10.40 -6.83 2.22
N ALA A 376 -9.80 -5.96 3.04
CA ALA A 376 -10.28 -5.63 4.38
C ALA A 376 -11.66 -4.94 4.35
N ALA A 377 -11.85 -4.00 3.43
CA ALA A 377 -13.15 -3.32 3.25
C ALA A 377 -14.23 -4.29 2.79
N PHE A 378 -13.91 -5.15 1.81
CA PHE A 378 -14.81 -6.21 1.36
C PHE A 378 -15.11 -7.20 2.48
N GLY A 379 -14.09 -7.65 3.21
CA GLY A 379 -14.22 -8.60 4.32
C GLY A 379 -15.11 -8.06 5.44
N LEU A 380 -14.94 -6.79 5.80
CA LEU A 380 -15.78 -6.11 6.78
C LEU A 380 -17.24 -6.08 6.33
N TRP A 381 -17.51 -5.62 5.10
CA TRP A 381 -18.85 -5.64 4.53
C TRP A 381 -19.46 -7.05 4.49
N TYR A 382 -18.66 -8.03 4.02
CA TYR A 382 -19.09 -9.42 3.88
C TYR A 382 -19.49 -10.03 5.23
N LEU A 383 -18.69 -9.80 6.27
CA LEU A 383 -18.99 -10.28 7.62
C LEU A 383 -20.31 -9.72 8.13
N PHE A 384 -20.57 -8.43 7.97
CA PHE A 384 -21.81 -7.80 8.45
C PHE A 384 -23.01 -8.14 7.57
N ALA A 385 -22.85 -8.27 6.26
CA ALA A 385 -23.93 -8.60 5.33
C ALA A 385 -24.34 -10.08 5.37
N VAL A 386 -23.34 -10.99 5.45
CA VAL A 386 -23.56 -12.44 5.33
C VAL A 386 -23.71 -13.14 6.69
N MET A 387 -23.09 -12.59 7.74
CA MET A 387 -23.18 -13.14 9.11
C MET A 387 -24.47 -12.76 9.83
N ARG A 388 -25.48 -12.25 9.17
CA ARG A 388 -26.77 -11.99 9.82
C ARG A 388 -27.31 -13.33 10.35
N PRO A 389 -27.49 -13.52 11.68
CA PRO A 389 -28.12 -14.72 12.18
C PRO A 389 -29.53 -14.79 11.60
N GLN A 390 -29.97 -15.97 11.16
CA GLN A 390 -31.36 -16.11 10.75
C GLN A 390 -32.26 -15.76 11.95
N GLU A 391 -33.16 -14.81 11.78
CA GLU A 391 -34.08 -14.39 12.84
C GLU A 391 -34.84 -15.57 13.48
N ALA A 392 -35.17 -16.56 12.65
CA ALA A 392 -35.81 -17.80 13.12
C ALA A 392 -34.90 -18.61 14.08
N PHE A 393 -33.57 -18.55 13.93
CA PHE A 393 -32.64 -19.18 14.86
C PHE A 393 -32.55 -18.42 16.17
N LEU A 394 -32.49 -17.09 16.13
CA LEU A 394 -32.45 -16.23 17.32
C LEU A 394 -33.72 -16.33 18.14
N ARG A 395 -34.88 -16.37 17.50
CA ARG A 395 -36.18 -16.56 18.18
C ARG A 395 -36.28 -17.91 18.90
N ARG A 396 -35.67 -18.98 18.35
CA ARG A 396 -35.64 -20.32 18.97
C ARG A 396 -34.61 -20.46 20.10
N ALA A 397 -33.55 -19.65 20.07
CA ALA A 397 -32.46 -19.75 21.03
C ALA A 397 -32.77 -19.11 22.40
N GLY A 398 -33.82 -18.28 22.50
CA GLY A 398 -34.10 -17.46 23.67
C GLY A 398 -33.11 -16.28 23.82
N ALA A 399 -33.48 -15.28 24.62
CA ALA A 399 -32.71 -14.01 24.68
C ALA A 399 -31.25 -14.18 25.16
N ILE A 400 -31.03 -15.00 26.19
CA ILE A 400 -29.68 -15.22 26.76
C ILE A 400 -28.78 -15.98 25.76
N ASN A 401 -29.27 -17.04 25.14
CA ASN A 401 -28.52 -17.83 24.16
C ASN A 401 -28.27 -17.01 22.87
N ALA A 402 -29.21 -16.15 22.48
CA ALA A 402 -29.04 -15.24 21.35
C ALA A 402 -27.92 -14.24 21.60
N SER A 403 -27.81 -13.69 22.81
CA SER A 403 -26.73 -12.78 23.20
C SER A 403 -25.36 -13.45 23.18
N ILE A 404 -25.24 -14.66 23.73
CA ILE A 404 -23.99 -15.44 23.74
C ILE A 404 -23.54 -15.76 22.30
N VAL A 405 -24.47 -16.14 21.42
CA VAL A 405 -24.17 -16.45 20.02
C VAL A 405 -23.71 -15.21 19.24
N GLN A 406 -24.19 -14.03 19.61
CA GLN A 406 -23.82 -12.78 18.95
C GLN A 406 -22.61 -12.08 19.58
N ALA A 407 -22.19 -12.46 20.80
CA ALA A 407 -21.08 -11.83 21.51
C ALA A 407 -19.78 -11.74 20.69
N PRO A 408 -19.30 -12.78 19.97
CA PRO A 408 -18.11 -12.68 19.15
C PRO A 408 -18.24 -11.67 18.01
N ARG A 409 -19.44 -11.49 17.44
CA ARG A 409 -19.71 -10.52 16.40
C ARG A 409 -19.64 -9.09 16.94
N TYR A 410 -20.23 -8.84 18.12
CA TYR A 410 -20.16 -7.53 18.75
C TYR A 410 -18.76 -7.20 19.22
N ALA A 411 -18.02 -8.17 19.77
CA ALA A 411 -16.62 -8.00 20.15
C ALA A 411 -15.76 -7.66 18.92
N PHE A 412 -15.90 -8.39 17.82
CA PHE A 412 -15.22 -8.08 16.57
C PHE A 412 -15.57 -6.69 16.05
N ALA A 413 -16.86 -6.32 16.07
CA ALA A 413 -17.32 -5.01 15.64
C ALA A 413 -16.74 -3.87 16.51
N ALA A 414 -16.72 -4.04 17.82
CA ALA A 414 -16.17 -3.07 18.75
C ALA A 414 -14.65 -2.87 18.52
N ILE A 415 -13.89 -3.95 18.39
CA ILE A 415 -12.47 -3.87 18.10
C ILE A 415 -12.22 -3.27 16.70
N ALA A 416 -13.00 -3.66 15.69
CA ALA A 416 -12.89 -3.10 14.34
C ALA A 416 -13.16 -1.58 14.35
N LEU A 417 -14.18 -1.12 15.06
CA LEU A 417 -14.47 0.32 15.21
C LEU A 417 -13.36 1.06 15.94
N LEU A 418 -12.80 0.48 17.00
CA LEU A 418 -11.66 1.05 17.70
C LEU A 418 -10.45 1.18 16.76
N LEU A 419 -10.10 0.11 16.04
CA LEU A 419 -8.96 0.12 15.11
C LEU A 419 -9.19 1.11 13.95
N LEU A 420 -10.42 1.25 13.45
CA LEU A 420 -10.75 2.24 12.43
C LEU A 420 -10.65 3.67 12.98
N ALA A 421 -11.04 3.90 14.25
CA ALA A 421 -10.84 5.19 14.91
C ALA A 421 -9.34 5.50 15.06
N LEU A 422 -8.53 4.52 15.47
CA LEU A 422 -7.07 4.64 15.56
C LEU A 422 -6.43 4.89 14.18
N ALA A 423 -6.98 4.32 13.11
CA ALA A 423 -6.53 4.59 11.74
C ALA A 423 -6.70 6.06 11.32
N LEU A 424 -7.60 6.81 11.97
CA LEU A 424 -7.81 8.23 11.69
C LEU A 424 -6.83 9.16 12.43
N VAL A 425 -6.00 8.63 13.33
CA VAL A 425 -4.97 9.40 14.02
C VAL A 425 -4.02 10.06 13.03
N TYR A 426 -3.51 9.29 12.06
CA TYR A 426 -2.60 9.86 11.06
C TYR A 426 -3.26 10.90 10.16
N PRO A 427 -4.43 10.66 9.55
CA PRO A 427 -5.14 11.67 8.77
C PRO A 427 -5.33 13.00 9.51
N TYR A 428 -5.62 12.94 10.79
CA TYR A 428 -5.81 14.15 11.58
C TYR A 428 -4.48 14.82 11.98
N PHE A 429 -3.65 14.13 12.75
CA PHE A 429 -2.41 14.72 13.29
C PHE A 429 -1.35 14.92 12.22
N GLY A 430 -1.15 13.93 11.36
CA GLY A 430 -0.18 13.99 10.27
C GLY A 430 -0.50 15.10 9.28
N THR A 431 -1.77 15.26 8.89
CA THR A 431 -2.17 16.37 8.01
C THR A 431 -1.90 17.71 8.66
N ARG A 432 -2.34 17.91 9.90
CA ARG A 432 -2.16 19.17 10.60
C ARG A 432 -0.69 19.52 10.80
N ALA A 433 0.13 18.56 11.19
CA ALA A 433 1.58 18.76 11.34
C ALA A 433 2.25 19.06 9.99
N ARG A 434 1.87 18.33 8.93
CA ARG A 434 2.47 18.48 7.59
C ARG A 434 2.14 19.80 6.92
N ILE A 435 0.91 20.29 7.07
CA ILE A 435 0.47 21.54 6.42
C ILE A 435 0.79 22.79 7.27
N HIS A 436 1.20 22.60 8.52
CA HIS A 436 1.57 23.71 9.39
C HIS A 436 2.69 24.55 8.75
N ASN A 437 2.49 25.86 8.65
CA ASN A 437 3.41 26.82 8.04
C ASN A 437 3.81 26.52 6.57
N ARG A 438 3.03 25.70 5.84
CA ARG A 438 3.30 25.40 4.43
C ARG A 438 2.49 26.22 3.44
N PHE A 439 1.48 26.89 3.92
CA PHE A 439 0.63 27.75 3.11
C PHE A 439 0.72 29.17 3.62
N ASP A 440 0.90 30.09 2.67
CA ASP A 440 0.78 31.50 2.96
C ASP A 440 -0.69 31.91 2.85
N PRO A 441 -1.34 32.30 3.96
CA PRO A 441 -2.76 32.66 3.94
C PRO A 441 -3.04 33.96 3.17
N SER A 442 -2.02 34.75 2.85
CA SER A 442 -2.15 35.97 2.02
C SER A 442 -2.28 35.67 0.53
N LEU A 443 -1.91 34.42 0.11
CA LEU A 443 -2.03 34.00 -1.28
C LEU A 443 -3.38 33.34 -1.53
N ALA A 444 -3.98 33.64 -2.70
CA ALA A 444 -5.19 32.97 -3.12
C ALA A 444 -4.93 31.46 -3.35
N SER A 445 -5.91 30.63 -2.98
CA SER A 445 -5.87 29.20 -3.28
C SER A 445 -5.93 28.98 -4.80
N THR A 446 -4.97 28.26 -5.35
CA THR A 446 -4.82 28.04 -6.80
C THR A 446 -4.19 26.69 -7.10
N ASN A 447 -4.42 26.19 -8.32
CA ASN A 447 -3.71 25.03 -8.88
C ASN A 447 -2.41 25.42 -9.62
N ASP A 448 -2.04 26.69 -9.64
CA ASP A 448 -0.76 27.12 -10.20
C ASP A 448 0.39 26.71 -9.30
N GLY A 449 1.18 25.72 -9.73
CA GLY A 449 2.35 25.22 -9.02
C GLY A 449 3.47 26.24 -8.81
N LEU A 450 3.41 27.41 -9.44
CA LEU A 450 4.35 28.52 -9.27
C LEU A 450 3.86 29.59 -8.28
N ALA A 451 2.61 29.52 -7.85
CA ALA A 451 2.00 30.58 -7.03
C ALA A 451 2.74 30.79 -5.70
N PHE A 452 3.30 29.74 -5.09
CA PHE A 452 4.06 29.83 -3.84
C PHE A 452 5.28 30.76 -3.95
N MET A 453 5.84 30.94 -5.16
CA MET A 453 6.98 31.82 -5.38
C MET A 453 6.65 33.33 -5.18
N ASN A 454 5.36 33.67 -5.04
CA ASN A 454 4.91 35.00 -4.68
C ASN A 454 4.82 35.25 -3.17
N SER A 455 5.01 34.18 -2.37
CA SER A 455 4.95 34.32 -0.92
C SER A 455 6.14 35.10 -0.39
N THR A 456 5.86 36.11 0.45
CA THR A 456 6.85 36.85 1.23
C THR A 456 6.93 36.36 2.67
N ASN A 457 6.01 35.46 3.08
CA ASN A 457 5.81 35.08 4.48
C ASN A 457 6.25 33.64 4.80
N ILE A 458 6.66 32.86 3.81
CA ILE A 458 7.10 31.49 4.05
C ILE A 458 8.50 31.54 4.68
N ARG A 459 8.56 31.23 5.97
CA ARG A 459 9.81 31.10 6.71
C ARG A 459 10.22 29.64 6.82
N PRO A 460 11.53 29.31 6.75
CA PRO A 460 12.01 27.98 7.05
C PRO A 460 11.77 27.66 8.52
N GLU A 461 11.00 26.62 8.80
CA GLU A 461 11.02 26.05 10.13
C GLU A 461 12.14 25.01 10.24
N SER A 462 12.91 25.13 11.31
CA SER A 462 14.02 24.24 11.66
C SER A 462 13.54 22.98 12.39
N SER A 463 12.47 22.32 11.92
CA SER A 463 12.12 21.00 12.43
C SER A 463 12.90 19.94 11.65
N GLY A 464 13.61 19.06 12.36
CA GLY A 464 14.67 18.17 11.85
C GLY A 464 14.46 17.43 10.53
N HIS A 465 13.22 17.21 10.09
CA HIS A 465 12.89 16.62 8.79
C HIS A 465 12.31 17.62 7.78
N ASP A 466 11.92 18.80 8.24
CA ASP A 466 11.27 19.85 7.44
C ASP A 466 12.21 20.96 6.97
N ASN A 467 13.49 20.88 7.33
CA ASN A 467 14.55 21.81 6.88
C ASN A 467 14.71 22.00 5.38
N VAL A 468 13.76 21.53 4.67
CA VAL A 468 13.93 21.10 3.33
C VAL A 468 13.28 21.99 2.34
N TYR A 469 12.22 22.66 2.71
CA TYR A 469 11.31 23.26 1.75
C TYR A 469 10.85 24.63 2.18
N SER A 470 11.71 25.36 2.79
CA SER A 470 11.43 26.77 2.77
C SER A 470 11.62 27.24 1.34
N ALA A 471 10.60 27.89 0.81
CA ALA A 471 10.71 28.66 -0.42
C ALA A 471 11.84 29.71 -0.35
N HIS A 472 12.35 29.95 0.83
CA HIS A 472 13.47 30.80 1.15
C HIS A 472 14.78 30.05 1.36
N TYR A 473 14.80 28.73 1.15
CA TYR A 473 16.06 28.05 1.17
C TYR A 473 16.88 28.58 0.01
N ASP A 474 17.78 29.46 0.35
CA ASP A 474 18.76 29.99 -0.56
C ASP A 474 19.46 28.83 -1.27
N ALA A 475 19.24 28.72 -2.55
CA ALA A 475 19.95 27.77 -3.39
C ALA A 475 21.47 27.97 -3.38
N THR A 476 21.95 29.07 -2.78
CA THR A 476 23.35 29.43 -2.67
C THR A 476 23.96 29.21 -1.29
N GLY A 477 23.13 28.84 -0.26
CA GLY A 477 23.62 28.63 1.11
C GLY A 477 24.07 29.91 1.82
N VAL A 478 23.76 31.05 1.27
CA VAL A 478 24.02 32.36 1.86
C VAL A 478 22.71 32.90 2.42
N ASN A 479 22.69 33.37 3.67
CA ASN A 479 21.52 33.90 4.38
C ASN A 479 20.95 35.17 3.71
N GLY A 480 20.49 35.07 2.48
CA GLY A 480 19.88 36.11 1.70
C GLY A 480 18.41 35.84 1.46
N GLU A 481 17.54 36.79 1.73
CA GLU A 481 16.13 36.75 1.36
C GLU A 481 16.02 36.86 -0.18
N HIS A 482 16.11 35.71 -0.86
CA HIS A 482 15.85 35.65 -2.29
C HIS A 482 14.34 35.64 -2.52
N GLU A 483 13.84 36.71 -3.07
CA GLU A 483 12.47 36.77 -3.52
C GLU A 483 12.28 35.82 -4.73
N LEU A 484 11.71 34.66 -4.50
CA LEU A 484 11.43 33.70 -5.55
C LEU A 484 10.54 34.24 -6.67
N ARG A 485 9.86 35.34 -6.45
CA ARG A 485 9.09 36.04 -7.48
C ARG A 485 9.93 36.37 -8.72
N TYR A 486 11.19 36.80 -8.58
CA TYR A 486 12.07 37.03 -9.72
C TYR A 486 12.41 35.74 -10.49
N THR A 487 12.53 34.60 -9.79
CA THR A 487 12.66 33.31 -10.45
C THR A 487 11.39 32.97 -11.25
N ARG A 488 10.21 33.24 -10.69
CA ARG A 488 8.94 33.06 -11.37
C ARG A 488 8.81 33.94 -12.60
N ASP A 489 9.16 35.20 -12.46
CA ASP A 489 9.12 36.17 -13.58
C ASP A 489 10.05 35.73 -14.71
N GLY A 490 11.26 35.25 -14.38
CA GLY A 490 12.20 34.70 -15.36
C GLY A 490 11.66 33.42 -16.04
N ILE A 491 11.03 32.51 -15.28
CA ILE A 491 10.39 31.29 -15.83
C ILE A 491 9.25 31.66 -16.79
N ASN A 492 8.40 32.62 -16.39
CA ASN A 492 7.31 33.07 -17.23
C ASN A 492 7.83 33.76 -18.50
N TRP A 493 8.85 34.60 -18.36
CA TRP A 493 9.48 35.23 -19.51
C TRP A 493 10.00 34.20 -20.52
N ILE A 494 10.67 33.12 -20.04
CA ILE A 494 11.14 32.05 -20.91
C ILE A 494 9.96 31.35 -21.60
N ARG A 495 8.87 31.07 -20.89
CA ARG A 495 7.67 30.45 -21.45
C ARG A 495 7.02 31.27 -22.56
N GLU A 496 7.06 32.61 -22.43
CA GLU A 496 6.41 33.52 -23.34
C GLU A 496 7.29 33.91 -24.54
N HIS A 497 8.61 33.98 -24.35
CA HIS A 497 9.51 34.55 -25.35
C HIS A 497 10.44 33.55 -26.02
N VAL A 498 10.71 32.42 -25.40
CA VAL A 498 11.62 31.40 -25.96
C VAL A 498 10.86 30.37 -26.77
N GLN A 499 11.06 30.38 -28.07
CA GLN A 499 10.40 29.44 -28.97
C GLN A 499 11.10 28.06 -28.98
N GLY A 500 10.31 27.01 -29.17
CA GLY A 500 10.78 25.64 -29.21
C GLY A 500 11.15 25.10 -27.82
N THR A 501 12.04 24.12 -27.80
CA THR A 501 12.51 23.46 -26.57
C THR A 501 14.04 23.45 -26.49
N PRO A 502 14.68 24.62 -26.36
CA PRO A 502 16.14 24.69 -26.27
C PRO A 502 16.64 24.03 -24.99
N THR A 503 17.83 23.45 -25.08
CA THR A 503 18.49 22.88 -23.90
C THR A 503 18.96 23.99 -22.96
N ILE A 504 18.53 23.93 -21.72
CA ILE A 504 18.87 24.91 -20.67
C ILE A 504 20.09 24.42 -19.88
N MET A 505 20.97 25.34 -19.54
CA MET A 505 22.04 25.14 -18.58
C MET A 505 21.80 26.02 -17.34
N GLU A 506 21.59 25.37 -16.20
CA GLU A 506 21.48 26.04 -14.91
C GLU A 506 22.36 25.37 -13.85
N ALA A 507 22.63 26.05 -12.74
CA ALA A 507 23.46 25.48 -11.67
C ALA A 507 22.84 24.22 -11.07
N ASN A 508 23.69 23.21 -10.81
CA ASN A 508 23.29 22.04 -10.06
C ASN A 508 23.10 22.42 -8.59
N GLY A 509 21.90 22.27 -8.08
CA GLY A 509 21.67 22.21 -6.64
C GLY A 509 21.95 20.80 -6.08
N PRO A 510 21.88 20.64 -4.76
CA PRO A 510 21.87 19.31 -4.13
C PRO A 510 20.83 18.38 -4.78
N SER A 511 21.10 17.08 -4.83
CA SER A 511 20.26 16.11 -5.54
C SER A 511 18.84 15.98 -4.98
N TYR A 512 18.64 16.41 -3.77
CA TYR A 512 17.36 16.38 -3.09
C TYR A 512 17.12 17.71 -2.40
N ARG A 513 15.85 18.10 -2.33
CA ARG A 513 15.43 19.15 -1.42
C ARG A 513 16.05 20.52 -1.74
N SER A 514 16.25 20.82 -3.00
CA SER A 514 16.76 22.09 -3.48
C SER A 514 15.95 22.62 -4.65
N LEU A 515 16.11 23.91 -4.93
CA LEU A 515 15.54 24.56 -6.11
C LEU A 515 16.41 24.36 -7.38
N GLY A 516 17.37 23.47 -7.35
CA GLY A 516 18.18 23.11 -8.51
C GLY A 516 17.34 22.57 -9.66
N ASN A 517 17.69 22.91 -10.89
CA ASN A 517 16.95 22.57 -12.12
C ASN A 517 15.51 23.14 -12.18
N ARG A 518 15.18 24.16 -11.38
CA ARG A 518 13.83 24.72 -11.35
C ARG A 518 13.38 25.31 -12.68
N VAL A 519 14.28 25.91 -13.44
CA VAL A 519 13.94 26.46 -14.75
C VAL A 519 13.53 25.36 -15.71
N ALA A 520 14.31 24.27 -15.79
CA ALA A 520 13.96 23.11 -16.61
C ALA A 520 12.64 22.47 -16.17
N ILE A 521 12.45 22.28 -14.85
CA ILE A 521 11.23 21.68 -14.27
C ILE A 521 9.98 22.49 -14.64
N TYR A 522 10.04 23.81 -14.48
CA TYR A 522 8.86 24.65 -14.64
C TYR A 522 8.64 25.14 -16.08
N THR A 523 9.63 25.10 -16.97
CA THR A 523 9.46 25.41 -18.39
C THR A 523 9.19 24.19 -19.26
N GLY A 524 9.53 22.98 -18.79
CA GLY A 524 9.51 21.75 -19.59
C GLY A 524 10.68 21.65 -20.57
N ASN A 525 11.62 22.58 -20.56
CA ASN A 525 12.78 22.56 -21.45
C ASN A 525 13.85 21.55 -20.95
N PRO A 526 14.53 20.80 -21.85
CA PRO A 526 15.53 19.86 -21.44
C PRO A 526 16.74 20.55 -20.79
N ALA A 527 17.23 20.03 -19.67
CA ALA A 527 18.46 20.47 -19.05
C ALA A 527 19.68 19.73 -19.62
N VAL A 528 20.86 20.38 -19.64
CA VAL A 528 22.14 19.73 -19.98
C VAL A 528 22.39 18.53 -19.09
N SER A 529 22.06 18.66 -17.81
CA SER A 529 22.10 17.59 -16.82
C SER A 529 21.05 17.91 -15.75
N GLY A 530 20.30 16.90 -15.34
CA GLY A 530 19.46 16.99 -14.14
C GLY A 530 20.26 16.79 -12.86
N TRP A 531 19.64 16.32 -11.82
CA TRP A 531 20.33 15.91 -10.58
C TRP A 531 21.22 14.72 -10.88
N GLN A 532 22.52 14.85 -10.63
CA GLN A 532 23.52 13.87 -11.03
C GLN A 532 23.21 12.47 -10.55
N PHE A 533 22.91 12.29 -9.27
CA PHE A 533 22.60 10.98 -8.69
C PHE A 533 21.40 10.31 -9.39
N HIS A 534 20.30 11.03 -9.60
CA HIS A 534 19.13 10.49 -10.30
C HIS A 534 19.44 10.17 -11.78
N GLN A 535 20.24 10.99 -12.44
CA GLN A 535 20.63 10.74 -13.83
C GLN A 535 21.51 9.49 -13.95
N GLU A 536 22.43 9.28 -13.02
CA GLU A 536 23.26 8.07 -12.96
C GLU A 536 22.42 6.82 -12.66
N GLN A 537 21.50 6.91 -11.69
CA GLN A 537 20.59 5.83 -11.34
C GLN A 537 19.64 5.44 -12.48
N GLN A 538 19.09 6.43 -13.19
CA GLN A 538 18.14 6.20 -14.29
C GLN A 538 18.82 5.83 -15.61
N ARG A 539 20.11 6.11 -15.76
CA ARG A 539 20.89 5.92 -16.98
C ARG A 539 22.19 5.17 -16.72
N VAL A 540 22.10 4.03 -16.05
CA VAL A 540 23.25 3.20 -15.62
C VAL A 540 24.26 2.96 -16.76
N LYS A 541 23.77 2.66 -17.98
CA LYS A 541 24.64 2.45 -19.17
C LYS A 541 25.38 3.70 -19.63
N PHE A 542 24.97 4.87 -19.19
CA PHE A 542 25.51 6.18 -19.58
C PHE A 542 26.11 6.95 -18.40
N GLY A 543 26.37 6.30 -17.25
CA GLY A 543 26.85 6.93 -16.03
C GLY A 543 28.12 7.77 -16.25
N ALA A 544 29.10 7.26 -17.02
CA ALA A 544 30.31 8.01 -17.37
C ALA A 544 29.99 9.30 -18.15
N ALA A 545 29.04 9.27 -19.08
CA ALA A 545 28.61 10.46 -19.84
C ALA A 545 27.87 11.47 -18.95
N VAL A 546 27.09 11.00 -18.00
CA VAL A 546 26.42 11.84 -16.99
C VAL A 546 27.45 12.53 -16.10
N GLY A 547 28.42 11.80 -15.57
CA GLY A 547 29.51 12.33 -14.76
C GLY A 547 30.37 13.35 -15.52
N ALA A 548 30.72 13.08 -16.78
CA ALA A 548 31.46 14.01 -17.63
C ALA A 548 30.71 15.33 -17.90
N ARG A 549 29.36 15.25 -18.05
CA ARG A 549 28.50 16.45 -18.20
C ARG A 549 28.40 17.25 -16.91
N ALA A 550 28.28 16.58 -15.77
CA ALA A 550 28.26 17.23 -14.46
C ALA A 550 29.60 17.93 -14.17
N GLY A 551 30.74 17.30 -14.46
CA GLY A 551 32.08 17.88 -14.28
C GLY A 551 32.35 19.11 -15.18
N LYS A 552 31.87 19.12 -16.42
CA LYS A 552 31.98 20.30 -17.31
C LYS A 552 31.19 21.51 -16.77
N ARG A 553 30.12 21.32 -16.06
CA ARG A 553 29.36 22.40 -15.41
C ARG A 553 30.14 23.09 -14.30
N HIS A 554 30.88 22.33 -13.48
CA HIS A 554 31.70 22.90 -12.41
C HIS A 554 32.89 23.70 -12.95
N GLY A 555 33.48 23.27 -14.04
CA GLY A 555 34.58 23.99 -14.70
C GLY A 555 34.17 25.26 -15.45
N GLY A 556 32.93 25.35 -15.92
CA GLY A 556 32.39 26.53 -16.62
C GLY A 556 31.97 27.67 -15.70
N ALA A 557 31.52 27.37 -14.49
CA ALA A 557 31.07 28.38 -13.51
C ALA A 557 32.24 29.09 -12.81
N SER A 558 33.45 28.49 -12.80
CA SER A 558 34.65 29.09 -12.19
C SER A 558 35.46 30.02 -13.11
N ARG A 559 35.03 30.19 -14.37
CA ARG A 559 35.75 31.01 -15.36
C ARG A 559 35.00 32.26 -15.84
N ARG A 560 34.03 32.73 -15.08
CA ARG A 560 33.42 34.08 -15.35
C ARG A 560 33.26 34.84 -14.07
#